data_9e7d245e273bc595fa38814d0f8619fd
#
_entry.id   9e7d245e273bc595fa38814d0f8619fd
#
_cell.length_a   1.000
_cell.length_b   1.000
_cell.length_c   1.000
_cell.angle_alpha   90.00
_cell.angle_beta   90.00
_cell.angle_gamma   90.00
#
_symmetry.space_group_name_H-M   'P 1'
#
loop_
_entity.id
_entity.type
_entity.pdbx_description
1 polymer ?
#
loop_
_entity_poly.entity_id
_entity_poly.type
_entity_poly.pdbx_seq_one_letter_code
_entity_poly.pdbx_strand_id
1 'polypeptide(L)'
;MLSKKIVRFLKSGFLVISIGFSMGISGCKGNTEEPVSSEPIEIVSEKGMDDNFINIPIDIYAEATTKNKLKDMETVRKVVERFGECGYAAVDCENRVDMTQIQNVIDFCDSVEKQEKAEVTILQVSSLGGFSVYHLQTEKGVVHVKRCYYGYKDGIMKSEDEGEYQTDYWRYTDDGYLMFSGTYFSEELYVLTLSSAEEHVAFRILPLDAKCRELNEKYLLPIGYELNNMFLVDWNEDDFGELNFYDMFDLLYPKLHNEKFPYVADDNLGIGAVYHIPKTEFENVIMEYFNIDSDKLQKKTIYDYQTQTYEYKPRGFYEIEYPEYPYSEVVGYKEHSDGTITLNVHVIYPYAGDSNVYMHDVTVRPLSGGGFQ
;
A
#
# COMPACT_ATOMS: atom_id res chain seq x y z
N MET A 1 17.74 4.40 -21.39
CA MET A 1 18.84 5.02 -20.63
C MET A 1 18.47 5.35 -19.18
N LEU A 2 17.18 5.24 -18.81
CA LEU A 2 16.65 5.39 -17.43
C LEU A 2 16.81 4.13 -16.56
N SER A 3 16.82 2.94 -17.15
CA SER A 3 16.88 1.66 -16.39
C SER A 3 18.15 1.49 -15.51
N LYS A 4 19.24 2.18 -15.84
CA LYS A 4 20.48 2.11 -15.05
C LYS A 4 20.51 3.03 -13.82
N LYS A 5 19.56 3.96 -13.67
CA LYS A 5 19.49 4.84 -12.49
C LYS A 5 18.65 4.24 -11.36
N ILE A 6 17.59 3.51 -11.68
CA ILE A 6 16.72 2.86 -10.68
C ILE A 6 17.44 1.73 -9.95
N VAL A 7 18.22 0.92 -10.67
CA VAL A 7 19.00 -0.19 -10.08
C VAL A 7 20.14 0.29 -9.14
N ARG A 8 20.52 1.55 -9.17
CA ARG A 8 21.56 2.09 -8.27
C ARG A 8 21.05 2.62 -6.94
N PHE A 9 19.76 2.92 -6.82
CA PHE A 9 19.14 3.38 -5.55
C PHE A 9 18.77 2.21 -4.61
N LEU A 10 18.54 1.03 -5.15
CA LEU A 10 18.17 -0.18 -4.39
C LEU A 10 19.35 -0.89 -3.67
N LYS A 11 20.52 -0.26 -3.57
CA LYS A 11 21.71 -0.88 -2.93
C LYS A 11 22.14 -0.29 -1.58
N SER A 12 21.31 0.50 -0.93
CA SER A 12 21.58 0.94 0.46
C SER A 12 20.78 0.07 1.42
N GLY A 13 21.39 -1.08 1.78
CA GLY A 13 20.77 -2.06 2.66
C GLY A 13 20.63 -1.56 4.09
N PHE A 14 19.50 -1.83 4.70
CA PHE A 14 19.33 -1.84 6.13
C PHE A 14 19.29 -3.29 6.63
N LEU A 15 20.24 -3.59 7.53
CA LEU A 15 20.38 -4.88 8.19
C LEU A 15 19.44 -4.93 9.39
N VAL A 16 18.38 -5.71 9.35
CA VAL A 16 17.54 -5.99 10.52
C VAL A 16 18.05 -7.25 11.20
N ILE A 17 18.61 -7.10 12.38
CA ILE A 17 19.04 -8.22 13.23
C ILE A 17 17.89 -8.55 14.20
N SER A 18 17.24 -9.69 14.01
CA SER A 18 16.29 -10.24 14.98
C SER A 18 17.04 -10.97 16.09
N ILE A 19 17.07 -10.38 17.29
CA ILE A 19 17.60 -11.05 18.50
C ILE A 19 16.41 -11.65 19.25
N GLY A 20 16.31 -12.97 19.24
CA GLY A 20 15.40 -13.71 20.10
C GLY A 20 15.88 -13.65 21.57
N PHE A 21 15.08 -13.09 22.45
CA PHE A 21 15.34 -13.09 23.90
C PHE A 21 14.52 -14.18 24.56
N SER A 22 15.21 -15.21 25.07
CA SER A 22 14.64 -16.17 26.01
C SER A 22 14.76 -15.61 27.44
N MET A 23 13.59 -15.39 28.08
CA MET A 23 13.55 -14.98 29.48
C MET A 23 13.87 -16.15 30.41
N GLY A 24 15.01 -16.03 31.09
CA GLY A 24 15.31 -16.81 32.30
C GLY A 24 14.88 -16.02 33.54
N ILE A 25 13.93 -16.59 34.28
CA ILE A 25 13.49 -16.07 35.57
C ILE A 25 14.52 -16.47 36.65
N SER A 26 15.12 -15.52 37.33
CA SER A 26 15.78 -15.78 38.58
C SER A 26 15.43 -14.69 39.62
N GLY A 27 14.77 -15.11 40.66
CA GLY A 27 14.31 -14.23 41.73
C GLY A 27 15.42 -13.87 42.71
N CYS A 28 15.37 -12.66 43.27
CA CYS A 28 15.96 -12.34 44.58
C CYS A 28 15.05 -11.39 45.37
N LYS A 29 14.95 -11.67 46.65
CA LYS A 29 14.13 -11.04 47.68
C LYS A 29 14.69 -9.70 48.17
N GLY A 30 13.76 -8.78 48.45
CA GLY A 30 13.76 -7.99 49.72
C GLY A 30 14.34 -6.60 49.65
N ASN A 31 13.49 -5.57 49.72
CA ASN A 31 13.41 -4.65 50.84
C ASN A 31 12.20 -3.73 50.72
N THR A 32 11.45 -3.62 51.78
CA THR A 32 10.32 -2.72 51.98
C THR A 32 10.80 -1.29 52.16
N GLU A 33 10.31 -0.37 51.31
CA GLU A 33 10.22 1.06 51.59
C GLU A 33 8.81 1.55 51.29
N GLU A 34 8.31 2.43 52.15
CA GLU A 34 6.94 2.92 52.21
C GLU A 34 6.53 3.72 50.98
N PRO A 35 5.20 3.78 50.62
CA PRO A 35 4.74 4.49 49.47
C PRO A 35 4.72 5.99 49.71
N VAL A 36 5.53 6.72 48.92
CA VAL A 36 5.36 8.15 48.71
C VAL A 36 4.06 8.38 47.96
N SER A 37 3.10 9.09 48.57
CA SER A 37 1.88 9.53 47.92
C SER A 37 2.21 10.49 46.79
N SER A 38 2.13 10.01 45.56
CA SER A 38 2.08 10.84 44.38
C SER A 38 0.63 11.29 44.18
N GLU A 39 0.36 12.58 44.36
CA GLU A 39 -0.87 13.20 43.88
C GLU A 39 -1.00 12.97 42.35
N PRO A 40 -2.20 12.76 41.85
CA PRO A 40 -2.38 12.63 40.39
C PRO A 40 -1.95 13.93 39.73
N ILE A 41 -0.98 13.84 38.85
CA ILE A 41 -0.69 14.93 37.90
C ILE A 41 -1.95 15.06 37.04
N GLU A 42 -2.71 16.12 37.25
CA GLU A 42 -3.71 16.58 36.28
C GLU A 42 -2.97 16.80 34.95
N ILE A 43 -3.14 15.86 34.05
CA ILE A 43 -2.82 16.08 32.65
C ILE A 43 -3.82 17.14 32.17
N VAL A 44 -3.37 18.39 32.16
CA VAL A 44 -4.05 19.48 31.45
C VAL A 44 -4.04 19.03 29.98
N SER A 45 -5.16 18.53 29.51
CA SER A 45 -5.39 18.29 28.09
C SER A 45 -5.24 19.66 27.42
N GLU A 46 -4.12 19.88 26.76
CA GLU A 46 -4.02 20.93 25.76
C GLU A 46 -5.19 20.77 24.79
N LYS A 47 -5.83 21.85 24.44
CA LYS A 47 -7.01 21.94 23.58
C LYS A 47 -6.85 20.97 22.40
N GLY A 48 -7.43 19.79 22.51
CA GLY A 48 -7.40 18.75 21.51
C GLY A 48 -8.01 19.27 20.20
N MET A 49 -7.54 18.72 19.09
CA MET A 49 -8.25 18.74 17.81
C MET A 49 -9.75 18.63 18.08
N ASP A 50 -10.56 19.34 17.32
CA ASP A 50 -12.02 19.20 17.40
C ASP A 50 -12.39 17.77 16.99
N ASP A 51 -12.49 16.85 17.97
CA ASP A 51 -12.65 15.41 17.79
C ASP A 51 -14.07 15.01 17.32
N ASN A 52 -14.83 15.97 16.80
CA ASN A 52 -16.20 15.75 16.32
C ASN A 52 -16.30 14.69 15.21
N PHE A 53 -15.22 14.48 14.45
CA PHE A 53 -15.19 13.49 13.37
C PHE A 53 -15.10 12.03 13.85
N ILE A 54 -14.60 11.74 15.05
CA ILE A 54 -14.33 10.36 15.54
C ILE A 54 -15.60 9.50 15.50
N ASN A 55 -16.74 10.07 15.87
CA ASN A 55 -17.98 9.34 15.98
C ASN A 55 -18.80 9.27 14.67
N ILE A 56 -18.41 10.01 13.65
CA ILE A 56 -19.16 10.11 12.38
C ILE A 56 -19.38 8.74 11.71
N PRO A 57 -18.38 7.84 11.59
CA PRO A 57 -18.55 6.57 10.88
C PRO A 57 -18.96 5.38 11.77
N ILE A 58 -19.19 5.57 13.07
CA ILE A 58 -19.40 4.44 14.00
C ILE A 58 -20.58 3.54 13.60
N ASP A 59 -21.70 4.13 13.20
CA ASP A 59 -22.89 3.41 12.76
C ASP A 59 -22.62 2.58 11.49
N ILE A 60 -21.86 3.12 10.56
CA ILE A 60 -21.45 2.44 9.31
C ILE A 60 -20.56 1.24 9.65
N TYR A 61 -19.55 1.43 10.49
CA TYR A 61 -18.64 0.34 10.89
C TYR A 61 -19.36 -0.73 11.73
N ALA A 62 -20.27 -0.34 12.60
CA ALA A 62 -21.08 -1.28 13.37
C ALA A 62 -21.95 -2.16 12.47
N GLU A 63 -22.66 -1.56 11.51
CA GLU A 63 -23.44 -2.30 10.51
C GLU A 63 -22.56 -3.22 9.66
N ALA A 64 -21.46 -2.71 9.15
CA ALA A 64 -20.52 -3.48 8.31
C ALA A 64 -19.92 -4.67 9.07
N THR A 65 -19.60 -4.50 10.36
CA THR A 65 -19.08 -5.57 11.22
C THR A 65 -20.10 -6.71 11.36
N THR A 66 -21.37 -6.39 11.59
CA THR A 66 -22.44 -7.41 11.72
C THR A 66 -22.62 -8.22 10.43
N LYS A 67 -22.31 -7.63 9.29
CA LYS A 67 -22.43 -8.23 7.95
C LYS A 67 -21.13 -8.85 7.45
N ASN A 68 -20.04 -8.81 8.21
CA ASN A 68 -18.67 -9.19 7.79
C ASN A 68 -18.19 -8.45 6.52
N LYS A 69 -18.53 -7.14 6.43
CA LYS A 69 -18.26 -6.26 5.29
C LYS A 69 -17.39 -5.07 5.64
N LEU A 70 -16.67 -5.14 6.75
CA LEU A 70 -15.85 -4.03 7.24
C LEU A 70 -14.78 -3.60 6.21
N LYS A 71 -14.26 -4.57 5.44
CA LYS A 71 -13.23 -4.39 4.42
C LYS A 71 -13.77 -4.12 3.00
N ASP A 72 -15.08 -4.16 2.83
CA ASP A 72 -15.70 -3.98 1.52
C ASP A 72 -15.57 -2.52 1.06
N MET A 73 -15.30 -2.33 -0.24
CA MET A 73 -15.26 -1.00 -0.86
C MET A 73 -16.54 -0.18 -0.66
N GLU A 74 -17.70 -0.85 -0.59
CA GLU A 74 -18.97 -0.19 -0.30
C GLU A 74 -18.95 0.49 1.08
N THR A 75 -18.34 -0.15 2.09
CA THR A 75 -18.18 0.42 3.43
C THR A 75 -17.22 1.61 3.40
N VAL A 76 -16.07 1.46 2.76
CA VAL A 76 -15.07 2.55 2.59
C VAL A 76 -15.73 3.76 1.92
N ARG A 77 -16.44 3.56 0.82
CA ARG A 77 -17.14 4.64 0.09
C ARG A 77 -18.17 5.36 0.96
N LYS A 78 -19.01 4.62 1.69
CA LYS A 78 -19.98 5.21 2.61
C LYS A 78 -19.34 6.07 3.70
N VAL A 79 -18.18 5.65 4.21
CA VAL A 79 -17.46 6.42 5.23
C VAL A 79 -16.87 7.69 4.63
N VAL A 80 -16.24 7.62 3.45
CA VAL A 80 -15.72 8.80 2.73
C VAL A 80 -16.85 9.79 2.44
N GLU A 81 -17.97 9.32 1.89
CA GLU A 81 -19.15 10.15 1.59
C GLU A 81 -19.71 10.80 2.87
N ARG A 82 -19.83 10.05 3.96
CA ARG A 82 -20.34 10.56 5.24
C ARG A 82 -19.45 11.66 5.81
N PHE A 83 -18.13 11.52 5.74
CA PHE A 83 -17.21 12.59 6.12
C PHE A 83 -17.39 13.83 5.24
N GLY A 84 -17.55 13.65 3.93
CA GLY A 84 -17.83 14.72 2.99
C GLY A 84 -19.13 15.49 3.28
N GLU A 85 -20.21 14.76 3.63
CA GLU A 85 -21.48 15.37 4.06
C GLU A 85 -21.33 16.20 5.33
N CYS A 86 -20.38 15.85 6.19
CA CYS A 86 -20.04 16.61 7.39
C CYS A 86 -19.03 17.77 7.13
N GLY A 87 -18.62 17.98 5.87
CA GLY A 87 -17.76 19.09 5.47
C GLY A 87 -16.25 18.79 5.50
N TYR A 88 -15.84 17.54 5.72
CA TYR A 88 -14.43 17.16 5.73
C TYR A 88 -13.93 16.72 4.35
N ALA A 89 -12.69 17.06 4.03
CA ALA A 89 -11.97 16.43 2.94
C ALA A 89 -11.66 14.98 3.33
N ALA A 90 -12.13 14.04 2.54
CA ALA A 90 -11.94 12.60 2.84
C ALA A 90 -11.70 11.81 1.56
N VAL A 91 -10.79 10.82 1.64
CA VAL A 91 -10.42 9.90 0.56
C VAL A 91 -10.10 8.53 1.16
N ASP A 92 -10.02 7.48 0.36
CA ASP A 92 -9.52 6.18 0.82
C ASP A 92 -8.00 6.03 0.63
N CYS A 93 -7.38 5.11 1.35
CA CYS A 93 -5.92 4.88 1.32
C CYS A 93 -5.37 4.54 -0.07
N GLU A 94 -6.19 3.95 -0.94
CA GLU A 94 -5.78 3.46 -2.26
C GLU A 94 -6.30 4.35 -3.40
N ASN A 95 -6.83 5.53 -3.06
CA ASN A 95 -7.39 6.51 -4.01
C ASN A 95 -8.45 5.92 -4.98
N ARG A 96 -9.23 4.93 -4.50
CA ARG A 96 -10.30 4.27 -5.27
C ARG A 96 -11.62 5.05 -5.27
N VAL A 97 -11.73 6.04 -4.38
CA VAL A 97 -12.89 6.93 -4.27
C VAL A 97 -12.42 8.36 -4.48
N ASP A 98 -13.23 9.21 -5.17
CA ASP A 98 -12.92 10.61 -5.29
C ASP A 98 -12.88 11.29 -3.91
N MET A 99 -11.90 12.16 -3.71
CA MET A 99 -11.83 12.97 -2.51
C MET A 99 -13.07 13.88 -2.41
N THR A 100 -13.67 13.91 -1.23
CA THR A 100 -14.73 14.86 -0.93
C THR A 100 -14.15 16.23 -0.53
N GLN A 101 -14.93 17.28 -0.64
CA GLN A 101 -14.54 18.66 -0.21
C GLN A 101 -13.16 19.11 -0.73
N ILE A 102 -12.84 18.75 -1.97
CA ILE A 102 -11.52 19.00 -2.60
C ILE A 102 -11.09 20.46 -2.52
N GLN A 103 -12.05 21.40 -2.57
CA GLN A 103 -11.75 22.83 -2.57
C GLN A 103 -11.02 23.26 -1.29
N ASN A 104 -11.34 22.66 -0.14
CA ASN A 104 -10.65 22.95 1.11
C ASN A 104 -9.15 22.65 1.02
N VAL A 105 -8.79 21.56 0.33
CA VAL A 105 -7.39 21.14 0.16
C VAL A 105 -6.69 22.01 -0.89
N ILE A 106 -7.37 22.35 -1.98
CA ILE A 106 -6.84 23.26 -3.03
C ILE A 106 -6.55 24.64 -2.42
N ASP A 107 -7.49 25.20 -1.66
CA ASP A 107 -7.32 26.49 -1.00
C ASP A 107 -6.16 26.48 0.01
N PHE A 108 -5.96 25.35 0.69
CA PHE A 108 -4.81 25.16 1.56
C PHE A 108 -3.50 25.13 0.77
N CYS A 109 -3.42 24.36 -0.32
CA CYS A 109 -2.24 24.31 -1.18
C CYS A 109 -1.89 25.71 -1.74
N ASP A 110 -2.88 26.45 -2.19
CA ASP A 110 -2.74 27.84 -2.63
C ASP A 110 -2.16 28.75 -1.52
N SER A 111 -2.61 28.55 -0.28
CA SER A 111 -2.13 29.31 0.87
C SER A 111 -0.68 28.99 1.21
N VAL A 112 -0.26 27.71 1.05
CA VAL A 112 1.15 27.30 1.19
C VAL A 112 2.03 28.04 0.18
N GLU A 113 1.62 28.07 -1.09
CA GLU A 113 2.36 28.77 -2.16
C GLU A 113 2.44 30.27 -1.92
N LYS A 114 1.36 30.89 -1.43
CA LYS A 114 1.30 32.30 -1.08
C LYS A 114 1.98 32.64 0.24
N GLN A 115 2.49 31.63 0.97
CA GLN A 115 3.09 31.74 2.30
C GLN A 115 2.15 32.36 3.35
N GLU A 116 0.85 32.16 3.17
CA GLU A 116 -0.21 32.59 4.06
C GLU A 116 -0.46 31.55 5.17
N LYS A 117 -1.08 32.00 6.27
CA LYS A 117 -1.48 31.08 7.34
C LYS A 117 -2.81 30.43 6.97
N ALA A 118 -2.83 29.09 6.98
CA ALA A 118 -4.02 28.28 6.73
C ALA A 118 -3.95 26.94 7.46
N GLU A 119 -5.10 26.26 7.52
CA GLU A 119 -5.19 24.89 8.04
C GLU A 119 -6.23 24.10 7.25
N VAL A 120 -6.03 22.78 7.18
CA VAL A 120 -6.99 21.83 6.60
C VAL A 120 -6.89 20.50 7.33
N THR A 121 -8.04 19.81 7.45
CA THR A 121 -8.09 18.43 7.95
C THR A 121 -8.49 17.51 6.81
N ILE A 122 -7.67 16.47 6.58
CA ILE A 122 -7.90 15.41 5.58
C ILE A 122 -8.08 14.10 6.30
N LEU A 123 -9.13 13.35 5.97
CA LEU A 123 -9.46 12.05 6.53
C LEU A 123 -9.17 10.96 5.50
N GLN A 124 -8.26 10.03 5.82
CA GLN A 124 -7.90 8.91 4.95
C GLN A 124 -8.49 7.61 5.47
N VAL A 125 -9.50 7.09 4.79
CA VAL A 125 -10.24 5.91 5.21
C VAL A 125 -9.51 4.63 4.83
N SER A 126 -9.28 3.76 5.81
CA SER A 126 -8.62 2.47 5.62
C SER A 126 -9.62 1.35 5.31
N SER A 127 -9.24 0.44 4.42
CA SER A 127 -9.98 -0.82 4.19
C SER A 127 -9.88 -1.81 5.36
N LEU A 128 -9.11 -1.50 6.39
CA LEU A 128 -8.98 -2.34 7.59
C LEU A 128 -10.01 -2.02 8.69
N GLY A 129 -10.86 -1.00 8.48
CA GLY A 129 -11.88 -0.59 9.44
C GLY A 129 -11.38 0.51 10.38
N GLY A 130 -10.95 1.60 9.80
CA GLY A 130 -10.49 2.78 10.54
C GLY A 130 -10.17 3.92 9.57
N PHE A 131 -9.57 4.97 10.08
CA PHE A 131 -9.13 6.10 9.27
C PHE A 131 -7.99 6.85 9.94
N SER A 132 -7.13 7.44 9.13
CA SER A 132 -6.12 8.42 9.57
C SER A 132 -6.68 9.83 9.43
N VAL A 133 -6.35 10.67 10.38
CA VAL A 133 -6.60 12.11 10.36
C VAL A 133 -5.27 12.81 10.12
N TYR A 134 -5.25 13.68 9.14
CA TYR A 134 -4.12 14.56 8.88
C TYR A 134 -4.59 16.00 9.09
N HIS A 135 -4.14 16.62 10.15
CA HIS A 135 -4.34 18.05 10.37
C HIS A 135 -3.10 18.78 9.91
N LEU A 136 -3.24 19.51 8.80
CA LEU A 136 -2.17 20.24 8.14
C LEU A 136 -2.31 21.71 8.50
N GLN A 137 -1.21 22.33 8.92
CA GLN A 137 -1.13 23.76 9.20
C GLN A 137 0.05 24.38 8.44
N THR A 138 -0.15 25.55 7.85
CA THR A 138 0.93 26.28 7.19
C THR A 138 1.08 27.68 7.76
N GLU A 139 2.31 28.12 7.86
CA GLU A 139 2.70 29.50 8.11
C GLU A 139 4.02 29.77 7.38
N LYS A 140 4.06 30.86 6.59
CA LYS A 140 5.23 31.25 5.79
C LYS A 140 5.73 30.17 4.82
N GLY A 141 4.81 29.34 4.30
CA GLY A 141 5.12 28.26 3.38
C GLY A 141 5.69 26.98 4.02
N VAL A 142 5.81 26.95 5.34
CA VAL A 142 6.21 25.75 6.10
C VAL A 142 4.95 25.00 6.50
N VAL A 143 4.92 23.70 6.24
CA VAL A 143 3.77 22.84 6.57
C VAL A 143 4.10 21.96 7.76
N HIS A 144 3.23 22.00 8.77
CA HIS A 144 3.24 21.11 9.93
C HIS A 144 2.08 20.14 9.83
N VAL A 145 2.34 18.87 10.13
CA VAL A 145 1.37 17.78 10.08
C VAL A 145 1.22 17.23 11.49
N LYS A 146 -0.03 17.13 11.95
CA LYS A 146 -0.40 16.30 13.07
C LYS A 146 -1.28 15.18 12.54
N ARG A 147 -0.85 13.94 12.72
CA ARG A 147 -1.57 12.76 12.27
C ARG A 147 -2.01 11.90 13.44
N CYS A 148 -3.14 11.20 13.28
CA CYS A 148 -3.61 10.22 14.23
C CYS A 148 -4.37 9.14 13.47
N TYR A 149 -4.12 7.87 13.77
CA TYR A 149 -4.90 6.76 13.25
C TYR A 149 -5.93 6.31 14.28
N TYR A 150 -7.18 6.16 13.82
CA TYR A 150 -8.30 5.66 14.61
C TYR A 150 -8.78 4.33 14.06
N GLY A 151 -8.63 3.27 14.84
CA GLY A 151 -9.13 1.93 14.54
C GLY A 151 -10.52 1.69 15.15
N TYR A 152 -11.43 1.03 14.40
CA TYR A 152 -12.72 0.61 14.92
C TYR A 152 -12.61 -0.75 15.59
N LYS A 153 -12.85 -0.80 16.91
CA LYS A 153 -12.75 -2.02 17.70
C LYS A 153 -13.79 -2.03 18.82
N ASP A 154 -14.49 -3.14 18.98
CA ASP A 154 -15.48 -3.35 20.05
C ASP A 154 -16.59 -2.27 20.10
N GLY A 155 -17.00 -1.75 18.93
CA GLY A 155 -18.08 -0.77 18.82
C GLY A 155 -17.64 0.69 19.02
N ILE A 156 -16.38 0.98 19.19
CA ILE A 156 -15.84 2.32 19.39
C ILE A 156 -14.62 2.58 18.50
N MET A 157 -14.37 3.86 18.23
CA MET A 157 -13.11 4.30 17.61
C MET A 157 -12.06 4.51 18.71
N LYS A 158 -10.85 4.01 18.48
CA LYS A 158 -9.69 4.19 19.38
C LYS A 158 -8.54 4.77 18.62
N SER A 159 -7.86 5.77 19.22
CA SER A 159 -6.55 6.22 18.75
C SER A 159 -5.54 5.08 18.97
N GLU A 160 -4.82 4.72 17.93
CA GLU A 160 -3.83 3.63 17.95
C GLU A 160 -2.42 4.13 17.64
N ASP A 161 -2.28 5.24 16.90
CA ASP A 161 -0.99 5.79 16.52
C ASP A 161 -1.09 7.29 16.25
N GLU A 162 -0.17 8.06 16.85
CA GLU A 162 -0.12 9.52 16.72
C GLU A 162 1.29 9.97 16.33
N GLY A 163 1.36 11.03 15.54
CA GLY A 163 2.61 11.65 15.15
C GLY A 163 2.45 13.12 14.80
N GLU A 164 3.50 13.88 15.03
CA GLU A 164 3.56 15.28 14.65
C GLU A 164 4.94 15.58 14.05
N TYR A 165 4.95 16.26 12.91
CA TYR A 165 6.18 16.60 12.21
C TYR A 165 6.01 17.83 11.33
N GLN A 166 7.14 18.48 11.02
CA GLN A 166 7.26 19.40 9.91
C GLN A 166 7.57 18.61 8.65
N THR A 167 6.95 18.94 7.53
CA THR A 167 7.24 18.24 6.27
C THR A 167 8.67 18.50 5.81
N ASP A 168 9.35 17.40 5.43
CA ASP A 168 10.67 17.43 4.77
C ASP A 168 10.50 17.66 3.28
N TYR A 169 9.37 17.23 2.73
CA TYR A 169 8.97 17.37 1.34
C TYR A 169 7.49 17.75 1.27
N TRP A 170 7.16 18.64 0.34
CA TRP A 170 5.79 19.09 0.05
C TRP A 170 5.64 19.41 -1.41
N ARG A 171 4.60 18.89 -2.06
CA ARG A 171 4.29 19.20 -3.45
C ARG A 171 2.80 19.00 -3.75
N TYR A 172 2.18 19.97 -4.43
CA TYR A 172 0.93 19.76 -5.15
C TYR A 172 1.26 19.66 -6.64
N THR A 173 0.89 18.52 -7.27
CA THR A 173 1.32 18.17 -8.63
C THR A 173 0.31 18.61 -9.67
N ASP A 174 0.75 18.85 -10.91
CA ASP A 174 -0.13 19.26 -12.03
C ASP A 174 -1.18 18.19 -12.37
N ASP A 175 -0.92 16.91 -12.10
CA ASP A 175 -1.84 15.80 -12.27
C ASP A 175 -2.79 15.58 -11.08
N GLY A 176 -2.74 16.46 -10.08
CA GLY A 176 -3.73 16.57 -9.01
C GLY A 176 -3.45 15.71 -7.78
N TYR A 177 -2.19 15.44 -7.48
CA TYR A 177 -1.78 14.82 -6.22
C TYR A 177 -1.22 15.85 -5.24
N LEU A 178 -1.61 15.73 -3.98
CA LEU A 178 -0.91 16.33 -2.87
C LEU A 178 0.03 15.29 -2.27
N MET A 179 1.33 15.56 -2.31
CA MET A 179 2.37 14.66 -1.81
C MET A 179 3.22 15.36 -0.76
N PHE A 180 3.48 14.68 0.33
CA PHE A 180 4.38 15.17 1.38
C PHE A 180 5.01 14.01 2.14
N SER A 181 6.11 14.29 2.79
CA SER A 181 6.79 13.36 3.70
C SER A 181 7.32 14.08 4.93
N GLY A 182 7.61 13.32 5.95
CA GLY A 182 8.25 13.80 7.15
C GLY A 182 8.58 12.69 8.11
N THR A 183 9.27 13.06 9.19
CA THR A 183 9.78 12.12 10.19
C THR A 183 9.23 12.49 11.56
N TYR A 184 8.67 11.52 12.27
CA TYR A 184 8.17 11.71 13.63
C TYR A 184 8.68 10.64 14.59
N PHE A 185 8.62 10.93 15.89
CA PHE A 185 8.98 9.97 16.90
C PHE A 185 7.79 9.06 17.22
N SER A 186 7.99 7.75 17.07
CA SER A 186 7.07 6.71 17.54
C SER A 186 7.81 5.83 18.54
N GLU A 187 7.35 5.78 19.79
CA GLU A 187 7.99 4.99 20.83
C GLU A 187 8.01 3.50 20.46
N GLU A 188 6.91 3.00 19.92
CA GLU A 188 6.79 1.60 19.51
C GLU A 188 7.80 1.24 18.42
N LEU A 189 7.89 2.05 17.37
CA LEU A 189 8.84 1.82 16.29
C LEU A 189 10.28 2.00 16.78
N TYR A 190 10.54 3.02 17.60
CA TYR A 190 11.87 3.28 18.14
C TYR A 190 12.40 2.12 18.98
N VAL A 191 11.56 1.48 19.80
CA VAL A 191 11.93 0.31 20.59
C VAL A 191 12.33 -0.87 19.70
N LEU A 192 11.68 -1.01 18.52
CA LEU A 192 11.93 -2.10 17.59
C LEU A 192 13.13 -1.85 16.65
N THR A 193 13.31 -0.62 16.20
CA THR A 193 14.24 -0.30 15.11
C THR A 193 15.37 0.67 15.51
N LEU A 194 15.25 1.33 16.65
CA LEU A 194 16.11 2.43 17.10
C LEU A 194 16.12 3.63 16.12
N SER A 195 15.07 3.78 15.34
CA SER A 195 14.90 4.87 14.38
C SER A 195 13.56 5.57 14.56
N SER A 196 13.46 6.80 14.07
CA SER A 196 12.17 7.51 13.93
C SER A 196 11.32 6.87 12.85
N ALA A 197 10.01 7.11 12.91
CA ALA A 197 9.07 6.75 11.85
C ALA A 197 9.19 7.75 10.70
N GLU A 198 9.23 7.24 9.48
CA GLU A 198 9.10 8.05 8.26
C GLU A 198 7.69 7.85 7.69
N GLU A 199 7.11 8.92 7.19
CA GLU A 199 5.81 8.87 6.54
C GLU A 199 5.88 9.53 5.16
N HIS A 200 5.30 8.84 4.18
CA HIS A 200 5.22 9.28 2.78
C HIS A 200 3.76 9.23 2.35
N VAL A 201 3.19 10.37 2.06
CA VAL A 201 1.76 10.52 1.77
C VAL A 201 1.54 10.98 0.34
N ALA A 202 0.55 10.39 -0.32
CA ALA A 202 0.03 10.83 -1.60
C ALA A 202 -1.50 10.82 -1.56
N PHE A 203 -2.11 12.00 -1.63
CA PHE A 203 -3.56 12.16 -1.77
C PHE A 203 -3.92 12.55 -3.19
N ARG A 204 -4.78 11.78 -3.81
CA ARG A 204 -5.41 12.17 -5.07
C ARG A 204 -6.49 13.22 -4.78
N ILE A 205 -6.24 14.48 -5.16
CA ILE A 205 -7.15 15.59 -4.93
C ILE A 205 -8.13 15.74 -6.10
N LEU A 206 -7.60 15.83 -7.33
CA LEU A 206 -8.45 15.99 -8.50
C LEU A 206 -9.18 14.68 -8.84
N PRO A 207 -10.47 14.75 -9.20
CA PRO A 207 -11.25 13.57 -9.56
C PRO A 207 -10.61 12.80 -10.74
N LEU A 208 -10.75 11.49 -10.72
CA LEU A 208 -10.36 10.62 -11.83
C LEU A 208 -11.62 10.07 -12.51
N ASP A 209 -11.54 9.83 -13.82
CA ASP A 209 -12.62 9.16 -14.54
C ASP A 209 -12.98 7.82 -13.89
N ALA A 210 -14.28 7.61 -13.63
CA ALA A 210 -14.76 6.44 -12.93
C ALA A 210 -14.43 5.13 -13.66
N LYS A 211 -14.40 5.16 -15.01
CA LYS A 211 -14.03 3.99 -15.80
C LYS A 211 -12.54 3.69 -15.71
N CYS A 212 -11.70 4.70 -15.66
CA CYS A 212 -10.26 4.53 -15.41
C CYS A 212 -10.02 3.86 -14.07
N ARG A 213 -10.74 4.26 -13.02
CA ARG A 213 -10.67 3.63 -11.69
C ARG A 213 -11.10 2.16 -11.72
N GLU A 214 -12.26 1.89 -12.35
CA GLU A 214 -12.76 0.51 -12.51
C GLU A 214 -11.73 -0.38 -13.21
N LEU A 215 -11.10 0.12 -14.28
CA LEU A 215 -10.09 -0.62 -15.04
C LEU A 215 -8.82 -0.86 -14.22
N ASN A 216 -8.37 0.15 -13.45
CA ASN A 216 -7.23 0.01 -12.54
C ASN A 216 -7.51 -1.04 -11.45
N GLU A 217 -8.66 -0.93 -10.78
CA GLU A 217 -9.07 -1.86 -9.74
C GLU A 217 -9.21 -3.30 -10.24
N LYS A 218 -9.71 -3.46 -11.46
CA LYS A 218 -9.94 -4.78 -12.05
C LYS A 218 -8.67 -5.45 -12.57
N TYR A 219 -7.78 -4.72 -13.22
CA TYR A 219 -6.71 -5.31 -14.01
C TYR A 219 -5.31 -5.07 -13.43
N LEU A 220 -5.06 -3.95 -12.77
CA LEU A 220 -3.71 -3.58 -12.33
C LEU A 220 -3.49 -3.79 -10.84
N LEU A 221 -4.38 -3.29 -9.97
CA LEU A 221 -4.23 -3.44 -8.52
C LEU A 221 -4.09 -4.90 -8.05
N PRO A 222 -4.76 -5.90 -8.66
CA PRO A 222 -4.56 -7.28 -8.25
C PRO A 222 -3.16 -7.82 -8.52
N ILE A 223 -2.41 -7.23 -9.42
CA ILE A 223 -1.03 -7.62 -9.77
C ILE A 223 -0.04 -6.74 -9.00
N GLY A 224 -0.17 -5.42 -9.10
CA GLY A 224 0.70 -4.45 -8.44
C GLY A 224 2.16 -4.54 -8.88
N TYR A 225 3.03 -3.92 -8.07
CA TYR A 225 4.48 -3.86 -8.32
C TYR A 225 5.28 -4.63 -7.25
N GLU A 226 4.58 -5.22 -6.29
CA GLU A 226 5.21 -5.93 -5.19
C GLU A 226 5.70 -7.31 -5.65
N LEU A 227 6.99 -7.58 -5.41
CA LEU A 227 7.65 -8.86 -5.62
C LEU A 227 7.46 -9.48 -7.03
N ASN A 228 7.21 -8.64 -8.04
CA ASN A 228 7.13 -9.08 -9.43
C ASN A 228 7.65 -8.00 -10.36
N ASN A 229 7.94 -8.39 -11.61
CA ASN A 229 8.45 -7.47 -12.62
C ASN A 229 7.50 -7.27 -13.81
N MET A 230 6.22 -7.68 -13.69
CA MET A 230 5.28 -7.68 -14.80
C MET A 230 5.16 -6.30 -15.48
N PHE A 231 5.13 -5.23 -14.68
CA PHE A 231 5.00 -3.85 -15.17
C PHE A 231 6.35 -3.10 -15.22
N LEU A 232 7.47 -3.80 -14.99
CA LEU A 232 8.82 -3.22 -14.96
C LEU A 232 9.66 -3.60 -16.17
N VAL A 233 9.18 -4.51 -17.02
CA VAL A 233 9.87 -5.02 -18.22
C VAL A 233 8.94 -4.97 -19.41
N ASP A 234 9.51 -4.79 -20.60
CA ASP A 234 8.76 -4.87 -21.85
C ASP A 234 8.51 -6.33 -22.24
N TRP A 235 7.26 -6.67 -22.50
CA TRP A 235 6.85 -7.98 -22.99
C TRP A 235 5.53 -7.92 -23.76
N ASN A 236 5.29 -8.93 -24.57
CA ASN A 236 4.02 -9.18 -25.26
C ASN A 236 3.84 -10.69 -25.51
N GLU A 237 2.72 -11.11 -26.09
CA GLU A 237 2.39 -12.53 -26.36
C GLU A 237 3.35 -13.20 -27.34
N ASP A 238 4.05 -12.45 -28.19
CA ASP A 238 5.06 -12.99 -29.12
C ASP A 238 6.43 -13.16 -28.46
N ASP A 239 6.81 -12.20 -27.61
CA ASP A 239 8.05 -12.20 -26.84
C ASP A 239 7.83 -11.74 -25.40
N PHE A 240 7.94 -12.66 -24.45
CA PHE A 240 7.79 -12.38 -23.02
C PHE A 240 9.02 -11.72 -22.38
N GLY A 241 10.02 -11.30 -23.15
CA GLY A 241 11.18 -10.53 -22.66
C GLY A 241 11.81 -11.12 -21.40
N GLU A 242 12.00 -10.27 -20.40
CA GLU A 242 12.57 -10.63 -19.08
C GLU A 242 11.48 -10.88 -18.02
N LEU A 243 10.21 -11.15 -18.42
CA LEU A 243 9.14 -11.45 -17.48
C LEU A 243 9.47 -12.68 -16.65
N ASN A 244 9.40 -12.54 -15.32
CA ASN A 244 9.68 -13.60 -14.37
C ASN A 244 8.43 -14.43 -14.08
N PHE A 245 8.28 -15.58 -14.71
CA PHE A 245 7.13 -16.47 -14.51
C PHE A 245 7.08 -17.12 -13.12
N TYR A 246 8.18 -17.16 -12.39
CA TYR A 246 8.17 -17.65 -11.01
C TYR A 246 7.51 -16.63 -10.06
N ASP A 247 7.80 -15.36 -10.23
CA ASP A 247 7.12 -14.27 -9.50
C ASP A 247 5.62 -14.26 -9.83
N MET A 248 5.28 -14.49 -11.11
CA MET A 248 3.88 -14.61 -11.52
C MET A 248 3.19 -15.83 -10.91
N PHE A 249 3.89 -16.96 -10.81
CA PHE A 249 3.36 -18.16 -10.17
C PHE A 249 3.05 -17.94 -8.69
N ASP A 250 3.97 -17.29 -7.94
CA ASP A 250 3.78 -16.96 -6.53
C ASP A 250 2.52 -16.09 -6.32
N LEU A 251 2.37 -15.06 -7.16
CA LEU A 251 1.30 -14.09 -7.08
C LEU A 251 -0.06 -14.67 -7.50
N LEU A 252 -0.09 -15.50 -8.55
CA LEU A 252 -1.32 -15.93 -9.21
C LEU A 252 -1.86 -17.25 -8.64
N TYR A 253 -1.03 -18.11 -8.08
CA TYR A 253 -1.44 -19.37 -7.47
C TYR A 253 -2.54 -19.19 -6.41
N PRO A 254 -2.36 -18.30 -5.39
CA PRO A 254 -3.40 -18.06 -4.39
C PRO A 254 -4.68 -17.50 -4.98
N LYS A 255 -4.59 -16.72 -6.05
CA LYS A 255 -5.77 -16.13 -6.72
C LYS A 255 -6.57 -17.18 -7.48
N LEU A 256 -5.91 -18.10 -8.14
CA LEU A 256 -6.56 -19.17 -8.90
C LEU A 256 -7.19 -20.21 -7.98
N HIS A 257 -6.47 -20.63 -6.94
CA HIS A 257 -6.88 -21.73 -6.07
C HIS A 257 -7.66 -21.30 -4.83
N ASN A 258 -7.67 -19.99 -4.51
CA ASN A 258 -8.20 -19.44 -3.26
C ASN A 258 -7.60 -20.12 -2.00
N GLU A 259 -6.32 -20.45 -2.08
CA GLU A 259 -5.55 -21.15 -1.05
C GLU A 259 -4.22 -20.41 -0.82
N LYS A 260 -3.59 -20.66 0.34
CA LYS A 260 -2.25 -20.14 0.59
C LYS A 260 -1.24 -20.79 -0.35
N PHE A 261 -0.25 -20.01 -0.78
CA PHE A 261 0.87 -20.51 -1.56
C PHE A 261 1.63 -21.62 -0.80
N PRO A 262 1.75 -22.84 -1.34
CA PRO A 262 2.29 -23.97 -0.58
C PRO A 262 3.82 -24.08 -0.62
N TYR A 263 4.48 -23.41 -1.58
CA TYR A 263 5.91 -23.53 -1.84
C TYR A 263 6.67 -22.40 -1.14
N VAL A 264 6.84 -22.51 0.18
CA VAL A 264 7.45 -21.46 1.01
C VAL A 264 8.94 -21.72 1.24
N ALA A 265 9.69 -20.67 1.57
CA ALA A 265 11.08 -20.79 1.98
C ALA A 265 11.21 -21.68 3.23
N ASP A 266 12.31 -22.40 3.33
CA ASP A 266 12.69 -23.18 4.51
C ASP A 266 13.76 -22.45 5.33
N ASP A 267 14.14 -23.05 6.47
CA ASP A 267 15.17 -22.49 7.36
C ASP A 267 16.61 -22.75 6.87
N ASN A 268 16.81 -23.38 5.73
CA ASN A 268 18.13 -23.68 5.19
C ASN A 268 18.71 -22.47 4.43
N LEU A 269 19.34 -21.57 5.15
CA LEU A 269 19.94 -20.36 4.60
C LEU A 269 21.09 -20.59 3.58
N GLY A 270 21.63 -21.83 3.51
CA GLY A 270 22.73 -22.15 2.59
C GLY A 270 22.28 -22.49 1.19
N ILE A 271 21.32 -23.40 1.07
CA ILE A 271 20.80 -23.91 -0.23
C ILE A 271 19.41 -23.34 -0.51
N GLY A 272 18.59 -23.19 0.53
CA GLY A 272 17.18 -22.85 0.44
C GLY A 272 16.33 -24.05 -0.02
N ALA A 273 15.02 -23.87 0.03
CA ALA A 273 14.08 -24.85 -0.49
C ALA A 273 14.12 -24.89 -2.02
N VAL A 274 14.08 -26.10 -2.57
CA VAL A 274 13.96 -26.34 -4.01
C VAL A 274 12.79 -27.28 -4.23
N TYR A 275 11.81 -26.84 -5.00
CA TYR A 275 10.62 -27.59 -5.32
C TYR A 275 10.64 -28.03 -6.79
N HIS A 276 10.07 -29.21 -7.07
CA HIS A 276 9.85 -29.72 -8.42
C HIS A 276 8.34 -29.75 -8.65
N ILE A 277 7.82 -28.68 -9.22
CA ILE A 277 6.39 -28.47 -9.42
C ILE A 277 5.93 -29.22 -10.68
N PRO A 278 4.88 -30.06 -10.61
CA PRO A 278 4.35 -30.76 -11.76
C PRO A 278 4.00 -29.79 -12.90
N LYS A 279 4.32 -30.18 -14.13
CA LYS A 279 4.03 -29.42 -15.35
C LYS A 279 2.60 -28.87 -15.37
N THR A 280 1.62 -29.76 -15.10
CA THR A 280 0.21 -29.39 -15.16
C THR A 280 -0.18 -28.33 -14.14
N GLU A 281 0.44 -28.35 -12.97
CA GLU A 281 0.14 -27.38 -11.91
C GLU A 281 0.70 -25.99 -12.24
N PHE A 282 1.99 -25.92 -12.61
CA PHE A 282 2.63 -24.65 -12.96
C PHE A 282 1.99 -24.01 -14.20
N GLU A 283 1.81 -24.83 -15.26
CA GLU A 283 1.24 -24.35 -16.52
C GLU A 283 -0.22 -23.91 -16.37
N ASN A 284 -1.05 -24.59 -15.57
CA ASN A 284 -2.43 -24.18 -15.34
C ASN A 284 -2.51 -22.80 -14.71
N VAL A 285 -1.64 -22.47 -13.75
CA VAL A 285 -1.62 -21.14 -13.12
C VAL A 285 -1.21 -20.08 -14.14
N ILE A 286 -0.12 -20.31 -14.86
CA ILE A 286 0.41 -19.29 -15.79
C ILE A 286 -0.52 -19.12 -17.00
N MET A 287 -0.99 -20.19 -17.62
CA MET A 287 -1.79 -20.12 -18.85
C MET A 287 -3.22 -19.59 -18.63
N GLU A 288 -3.71 -19.56 -17.39
CA GLU A 288 -4.98 -18.89 -17.07
C GLU A 288 -4.90 -17.39 -17.32
N TYR A 289 -3.74 -16.78 -17.03
CA TYR A 289 -3.55 -15.32 -17.11
C TYR A 289 -2.70 -14.88 -18.31
N PHE A 290 -1.95 -15.79 -18.92
CA PHE A 290 -1.05 -15.47 -20.03
C PHE A 290 -1.37 -16.34 -21.25
N ASN A 291 -1.48 -15.73 -22.41
CA ASN A 291 -1.60 -16.42 -23.68
C ASN A 291 -0.23 -16.97 -24.13
N ILE A 292 0.29 -17.95 -23.39
CA ILE A 292 1.59 -18.59 -23.62
C ILE A 292 1.40 -20.10 -23.81
N ASP A 293 2.15 -20.69 -24.74
CA ASP A 293 2.20 -22.14 -24.88
C ASP A 293 3.27 -22.79 -24.01
N SER A 294 3.14 -24.10 -23.80
CA SER A 294 4.04 -24.92 -22.99
C SER A 294 5.50 -24.82 -23.45
N ASP A 295 5.75 -24.82 -24.76
CA ASP A 295 7.12 -24.79 -25.30
C ASP A 295 7.81 -23.44 -25.05
N LYS A 296 7.07 -22.34 -25.15
CA LYS A 296 7.58 -20.99 -24.80
C LYS A 296 7.85 -20.90 -23.31
N LEU A 297 6.92 -21.37 -22.46
CA LEU A 297 7.05 -21.30 -21.01
C LEU A 297 8.25 -22.13 -20.51
N GLN A 298 8.44 -23.34 -21.04
CA GLN A 298 9.58 -24.20 -20.71
C GLN A 298 10.93 -23.57 -21.09
N LYS A 299 10.98 -22.77 -22.16
CA LYS A 299 12.21 -22.05 -22.58
C LYS A 299 12.54 -20.85 -21.70
N LYS A 300 11.54 -20.27 -21.04
CA LYS A 300 11.67 -19.10 -20.15
C LYS A 300 11.90 -19.49 -18.67
N THR A 301 11.90 -20.79 -18.37
CA THR A 301 11.99 -21.34 -17.00
C THR A 301 12.97 -22.50 -16.93
N ILE A 302 13.19 -23.04 -15.75
CA ILE A 302 14.00 -24.27 -15.57
C ILE A 302 13.04 -25.46 -15.57
N TYR A 303 13.00 -26.18 -16.68
CA TYR A 303 12.11 -27.32 -16.88
C TYR A 303 12.90 -28.63 -17.08
N ASP A 304 12.56 -29.66 -16.30
CA ASP A 304 13.11 -31.03 -16.46
C ASP A 304 12.19 -31.87 -17.31
N TYR A 305 12.63 -32.20 -18.52
CA TYR A 305 11.89 -33.03 -19.47
C TYR A 305 11.75 -34.49 -19.04
N GLN A 306 12.62 -35.02 -18.14
CA GLN A 306 12.56 -36.41 -17.68
C GLN A 306 11.49 -36.57 -16.62
N THR A 307 11.43 -35.65 -15.66
CA THR A 307 10.46 -35.67 -14.56
C THR A 307 9.18 -34.94 -14.89
N GLN A 308 9.17 -34.15 -15.95
CA GLN A 308 8.08 -33.22 -16.33
C GLN A 308 7.72 -32.26 -15.19
N THR A 309 8.74 -31.62 -14.62
CA THR A 309 8.58 -30.66 -13.53
C THR A 309 9.33 -29.36 -13.81
N TYR A 310 8.83 -28.27 -13.21
CA TYR A 310 9.52 -26.99 -13.13
C TYR A 310 10.30 -26.91 -11.82
N GLU A 311 11.59 -26.53 -11.89
CA GLU A 311 12.37 -26.24 -10.69
C GLU A 311 12.00 -24.86 -10.17
N TYR A 312 11.48 -24.81 -8.95
CA TYR A 312 11.06 -23.58 -8.31
C TYR A 312 11.84 -23.35 -7.00
N LYS A 313 12.31 -22.12 -6.82
CA LYS A 313 12.99 -21.66 -5.61
C LYS A 313 12.24 -20.47 -5.04
N PRO A 314 11.60 -20.62 -3.87
CA PRO A 314 10.94 -19.51 -3.23
C PRO A 314 11.97 -18.43 -2.83
N ARG A 315 11.52 -17.19 -2.79
CA ARG A 315 12.35 -16.09 -2.29
C ARG A 315 12.75 -16.37 -0.85
N GLY A 316 14.05 -16.22 -0.56
CA GLY A 316 14.58 -16.34 0.79
C GLY A 316 14.20 -15.14 1.66
N PHE A 317 14.30 -15.31 2.98
CA PHE A 317 13.99 -14.23 3.94
C PHE A 317 14.77 -12.93 3.65
N TYR A 318 16.02 -13.02 3.19
CA TYR A 318 16.86 -11.88 2.86
C TYR A 318 16.61 -11.27 1.47
N GLU A 319 15.78 -11.90 0.65
CA GLU A 319 15.38 -11.41 -0.67
C GLU A 319 14.07 -10.64 -0.62
N ILE A 320 13.39 -10.66 0.54
CA ILE A 320 12.18 -9.90 0.79
C ILE A 320 12.62 -8.52 1.31
N GLU A 321 12.59 -7.54 0.46
CA GLU A 321 12.71 -6.15 0.86
C GLU A 321 11.31 -5.62 1.21
N TYR A 322 11.24 -4.72 2.20
CA TYR A 322 10.01 -4.03 2.59
C TYR A 322 10.11 -2.52 2.30
N PRO A 323 10.45 -2.11 1.07
CA PRO A 323 10.24 -0.73 0.70
C PRO A 323 8.73 -0.51 0.55
N GLU A 324 8.30 0.71 0.69
CA GLU A 324 6.99 1.08 0.16
C GLU A 324 7.01 0.84 -1.35
N TYR A 325 5.98 0.16 -1.88
CA TYR A 325 5.88 -0.09 -3.30
C TYR A 325 5.12 1.04 -3.99
N PRO A 326 5.45 1.34 -5.25
CA PRO A 326 4.61 2.21 -6.06
C PRO A 326 3.28 1.52 -6.37
N TYR A 327 2.28 2.31 -6.77
CA TYR A 327 1.00 1.79 -7.22
C TYR A 327 0.57 2.40 -8.56
N SER A 328 -0.34 1.71 -9.25
CA SER A 328 -0.85 2.12 -10.55
C SER A 328 -2.02 3.09 -10.44
N GLU A 329 -2.11 3.97 -11.42
CA GLU A 329 -3.30 4.74 -11.74
C GLU A 329 -3.54 4.71 -13.24
N VAL A 330 -4.69 4.19 -13.68
CA VAL A 330 -5.11 4.28 -15.09
C VAL A 330 -5.62 5.69 -15.33
N VAL A 331 -4.93 6.43 -16.19
CA VAL A 331 -5.27 7.82 -16.55
C VAL A 331 -5.98 7.94 -17.89
N GLY A 332 -6.01 6.85 -18.67
CA GLY A 332 -6.71 6.77 -19.95
C GLY A 332 -6.81 5.33 -20.43
N TYR A 333 -7.69 5.07 -21.38
CA TYR A 333 -7.83 3.76 -21.98
C TYR A 333 -8.28 3.83 -23.43
N LYS A 334 -8.04 2.75 -24.17
CA LYS A 334 -8.49 2.59 -25.55
C LYS A 334 -8.99 1.17 -25.76
N GLU A 335 -10.26 1.04 -26.15
CA GLU A 335 -10.85 -0.22 -26.58
C GLU A 335 -10.53 -0.50 -28.05
N HIS A 336 -10.19 -1.74 -28.37
CA HIS A 336 -9.84 -2.18 -29.72
C HIS A 336 -10.96 -3.06 -30.32
N SER A 337 -10.98 -3.15 -31.65
CA SER A 337 -12.00 -3.93 -32.38
C SER A 337 -11.91 -5.44 -32.16
N ASP A 338 -10.78 -5.95 -31.68
CA ASP A 338 -10.56 -7.35 -31.31
C ASP A 338 -10.98 -7.68 -29.88
N GLY A 339 -11.53 -6.69 -29.15
CA GLY A 339 -12.00 -6.82 -27.78
C GLY A 339 -10.93 -6.62 -26.73
N THR A 340 -9.68 -6.29 -27.10
CA THR A 340 -8.63 -5.90 -26.14
C THR A 340 -8.82 -4.44 -25.72
N ILE A 341 -8.22 -4.11 -24.55
CA ILE A 341 -8.23 -2.75 -23.99
C ILE A 341 -6.80 -2.38 -23.64
N THR A 342 -6.29 -1.29 -24.20
CA THR A 342 -5.02 -0.70 -23.78
C THR A 342 -5.28 0.34 -22.71
N LEU A 343 -4.62 0.21 -21.58
CA LEU A 343 -4.64 1.08 -20.41
C LEU A 343 -3.38 1.95 -20.40
N ASN A 344 -3.55 3.26 -20.30
CA ASN A 344 -2.42 4.17 -20.10
C ASN A 344 -2.25 4.37 -18.59
N VAL A 345 -1.10 4.01 -18.05
CA VAL A 345 -0.85 3.88 -16.62
C VAL A 345 0.21 4.87 -16.18
N HIS A 346 -0.11 5.68 -15.17
CA HIS A 346 0.86 6.40 -14.37
C HIS A 346 1.23 5.57 -13.14
N VAL A 347 2.48 5.64 -12.74
CA VAL A 347 2.97 4.96 -11.54
C VAL A 347 3.29 5.98 -10.48
N ILE A 348 2.51 5.92 -9.40
CA ILE A 348 2.61 6.81 -8.25
C ILE A 348 3.54 6.17 -7.22
N TYR A 349 4.55 6.91 -6.77
CA TYR A 349 5.47 6.42 -5.76
C TYR A 349 5.66 7.45 -4.63
N PRO A 350 4.85 7.33 -3.54
CA PRO A 350 4.89 8.27 -2.43
C PRO A 350 6.28 8.42 -1.80
N TYR A 351 7.02 7.32 -1.65
CA TYR A 351 8.39 7.31 -1.12
C TYR A 351 9.35 8.18 -1.94
N ALA A 352 9.18 8.23 -3.25
CA ALA A 352 9.96 9.11 -4.11
C ALA A 352 9.39 10.53 -4.22
N GLY A 353 8.22 10.80 -3.62
CA GLY A 353 7.52 12.07 -3.75
C GLY A 353 7.08 12.36 -5.20
N ASP A 354 6.76 11.34 -5.98
CA ASP A 354 6.45 11.50 -7.40
C ASP A 354 5.14 10.78 -7.77
N SER A 355 4.21 11.54 -8.36
CA SER A 355 2.92 11.05 -8.85
C SER A 355 3.00 10.43 -10.25
N ASN A 356 4.18 10.42 -10.86
CA ASN A 356 4.41 9.84 -12.19
C ASN A 356 5.89 9.47 -12.39
N VAL A 357 6.42 8.53 -11.58
CA VAL A 357 7.83 8.10 -11.67
C VAL A 357 8.15 7.47 -13.03
N TYR A 358 7.16 6.81 -13.64
CA TYR A 358 7.17 6.38 -15.04
C TYR A 358 5.75 6.10 -15.54
N MET A 359 5.61 6.01 -16.85
CA MET A 359 4.38 5.64 -17.53
C MET A 359 4.59 4.36 -18.31
N HIS A 360 3.54 3.55 -18.39
CA HIS A 360 3.53 2.38 -19.27
C HIS A 360 2.14 2.10 -19.80
N ASP A 361 2.06 1.32 -20.87
CA ASP A 361 0.81 0.84 -21.43
C ASP A 361 0.64 -0.64 -21.10
N VAL A 362 -0.57 -1.02 -20.67
CA VAL A 362 -0.95 -2.41 -20.45
C VAL A 362 -2.11 -2.76 -21.37
N THR A 363 -1.95 -3.76 -22.22
CA THR A 363 -3.05 -4.28 -23.04
C THR A 363 -3.61 -5.55 -22.41
N VAL A 364 -4.89 -5.53 -22.10
CA VAL A 364 -5.62 -6.65 -21.49
C VAL A 364 -6.65 -7.21 -22.45
N ARG A 365 -6.86 -8.52 -22.39
CA ARG A 365 -7.92 -9.24 -23.10
C ARG A 365 -8.94 -9.75 -22.09
N PRO A 366 -10.12 -9.11 -21.96
CA PRO A 366 -11.20 -9.64 -21.14
C PRO A 366 -11.67 -11.00 -21.68
N LEU A 367 -11.86 -11.98 -20.80
CA LEU A 367 -12.37 -13.29 -21.14
C LEU A 367 -13.86 -13.44 -20.84
N SER A 368 -14.58 -14.27 -21.59
CA SER A 368 -16.02 -14.49 -21.45
C SER A 368 -16.43 -15.03 -20.07
N GLY A 369 -15.52 -15.64 -19.34
CA GLY A 369 -15.71 -16.15 -17.97
C GLY A 369 -15.50 -15.13 -16.85
N GLY A 370 -15.21 -13.86 -17.18
CA GLY A 370 -14.93 -12.80 -16.21
C GLY A 370 -13.44 -12.65 -15.85
N GLY A 371 -12.57 -13.58 -16.28
CA GLY A 371 -11.13 -13.47 -16.21
C GLY A 371 -10.56 -12.52 -17.27
N PHE A 372 -9.23 -12.43 -17.34
CA PHE A 372 -8.50 -11.64 -18.34
C PHE A 372 -7.10 -12.22 -18.59
N GLN A 373 -6.56 -11.90 -19.73
CA GLN A 373 -5.16 -12.17 -20.11
C GLN A 373 -4.47 -10.89 -20.53
#